data_d38586e4139509d7d31b9aa8a1d65866
#
_entry.id   d38586e4139509d7d31b9aa8a1d65866
#
_cell.length_a   1.000
_cell.length_b   1.000
_cell.length_c   1.000
_cell.angle_alpha   90.00
_cell.angle_beta   90.00
_cell.angle_gamma   90.00
#
_symmetry.space_group_name_H-M   'P 1'
#
loop_
_entity.id
_entity.type
_entity.pdbx_description
1 polymer ?
#
loop_
_entity_poly.entity_id
_entity_poly.type
_entity_poly.pdbx_seq_one_letter_code
_entity_poly.pdbx_strand_id
1 'polypeptide(L)'
;MVIFQNDNKIEISTQEEYERFAQSYRLIHAAGGIVCNECDEILMIFRLGRWDFPKGKVEEGESYAEAAVREVEEETGLRNIMLREPLESTFHTYELNGESILKETHWFSMFAHSQSLVPQTV
;
A
#
# COMPACT_ATOMS: atom_id res chain seq x y z
N MET A 1 0.05 3.91 -16.87
CA MET A 1 0.04 4.22 -15.44
C MET A 1 -1.16 5.09 -15.09
N VAL A 2 -1.82 4.79 -14.02
CA VAL A 2 -2.98 5.55 -13.54
C VAL A 2 -2.66 6.13 -12.17
N ILE A 3 -2.91 7.41 -12.01
CA ILE A 3 -2.75 8.11 -10.73
C ILE A 3 -4.14 8.52 -10.24
N PHE A 4 -4.47 8.18 -9.01
CA PHE A 4 -5.76 8.52 -8.41
C PHE A 4 -5.63 9.83 -7.63
N GLN A 5 -6.50 10.79 -7.96
CA GLN A 5 -6.59 12.08 -7.28
C GLN A 5 -8.04 12.25 -6.82
N ASN A 6 -8.29 11.99 -5.55
CA ASN A 6 -9.64 11.87 -5.01
C ASN A 6 -10.41 10.81 -5.82
N ASP A 7 -11.56 11.16 -6.39
CA ASP A 7 -12.35 10.24 -7.23
C ASP A 7 -11.98 10.30 -8.71
N ASN A 8 -10.96 11.07 -9.07
CA ASN A 8 -10.52 11.24 -10.43
C ASN A 8 -9.32 10.36 -10.77
N LYS A 9 -9.27 9.94 -12.02
CA LYS A 9 -8.14 9.20 -12.56
C LYS A 9 -7.35 10.09 -13.51
N ILE A 10 -6.03 10.08 -13.36
CA ILE A 10 -5.13 10.74 -14.29
C ILE A 10 -4.34 9.65 -14.99
N GLU A 11 -4.46 9.57 -16.31
CA GLU A 11 -3.73 8.59 -17.09
C GLU A 11 -2.39 9.15 -17.55
N ILE A 12 -1.32 8.41 -17.31
CA ILE A 12 0.04 8.75 -17.69
C ILE A 12 0.53 7.69 -18.66
N SER A 13 0.95 8.09 -19.84
CA SER A 13 1.34 7.17 -20.91
C SER A 13 2.84 6.99 -21.04
N THR A 14 3.64 7.97 -20.64
CA THR A 14 5.09 7.92 -20.80
C THR A 14 5.80 8.29 -19.50
N GLN A 15 7.08 7.88 -19.40
CA GLN A 15 7.93 8.24 -18.27
C GLN A 15 8.11 9.75 -18.17
N GLU A 16 8.21 10.43 -19.30
CA GLU A 16 8.35 11.89 -19.33
C GLU A 16 7.12 12.60 -18.74
N GLU A 17 5.92 12.11 -19.07
CA GLU A 17 4.69 12.63 -18.49
C GLU A 17 4.65 12.44 -17.00
N TYR A 18 5.08 11.27 -16.52
CA TYR A 18 5.14 10.97 -15.10
C TYR A 18 6.10 11.94 -14.39
N GLU A 19 7.29 12.12 -14.92
CA GLU A 19 8.30 13.00 -14.34
C GLU A 19 7.80 14.45 -14.25
N ARG A 20 7.15 14.93 -15.30
CA ARG A 20 6.54 16.26 -15.29
C ARG A 20 5.43 16.38 -14.25
N PHE A 21 4.58 15.38 -14.18
CA PHE A 21 3.51 15.36 -13.19
C PHE A 21 4.07 15.38 -11.77
N ALA A 22 5.09 14.57 -11.52
CA ALA A 22 5.66 14.40 -10.19
C ALA A 22 6.47 15.60 -9.69
N GLN A 23 6.89 16.51 -10.57
CA GLN A 23 7.77 17.64 -10.19
C GLN A 23 7.19 18.54 -9.10
N SER A 24 5.87 18.70 -9.07
CA SER A 24 5.22 19.56 -8.08
C SER A 24 4.76 18.81 -6.83
N TYR A 25 5.12 17.54 -6.70
CA TYR A 25 4.71 16.68 -5.60
C TYR A 25 5.92 16.18 -4.83
N ARG A 26 5.71 15.96 -3.52
CA ARG A 26 6.67 15.22 -2.71
C ARG A 26 6.33 13.74 -2.82
N LEU A 27 7.30 12.93 -3.24
CA LEU A 27 7.09 11.49 -3.39
C LEU A 27 7.26 10.78 -2.05
N ILE A 28 6.27 9.97 -1.68
CA ILE A 28 6.31 9.11 -0.50
C ILE A 28 6.08 7.69 -0.95
N HIS A 29 6.88 6.76 -0.41
CA HIS A 29 6.72 5.33 -0.65
C HIS A 29 6.03 4.66 0.51
N ALA A 30 5.05 3.83 0.17
CA ALA A 30 4.37 2.94 1.10
C ALA A 30 4.48 1.51 0.56
N ALA A 31 4.21 0.54 1.40
CA ALA A 31 4.19 -0.86 0.99
C ALA A 31 3.09 -1.59 1.73
N GLY A 32 2.52 -2.61 1.10
CA GLY A 32 1.44 -3.36 1.69
C GLY A 32 1.24 -4.71 1.02
N GLY A 33 0.26 -5.44 1.51
CA GLY A 33 0.03 -6.80 1.06
C GLY A 33 -1.41 -7.13 0.70
N ILE A 34 -1.54 -7.94 -0.34
CA ILE A 34 -2.77 -8.63 -0.69
C ILE A 34 -2.60 -10.05 -0.18
N VAL A 35 -3.19 -10.35 0.97
CA VAL A 35 -2.96 -11.59 1.69
C VAL A 35 -4.15 -12.53 1.51
N CYS A 36 -3.89 -13.75 1.08
CA CYS A 36 -4.92 -14.79 1.04
C CYS A 36 -4.58 -15.91 2.02
N ASN A 37 -5.60 -16.68 2.41
CA ASN A 37 -5.43 -17.85 3.27
C ASN A 37 -5.83 -19.13 2.55
N GLU A 38 -5.83 -20.27 3.26
CA GLU A 38 -6.16 -21.59 2.72
C GLU A 38 -7.62 -21.70 2.25
N CYS A 39 -8.49 -20.77 2.67
CA CYS A 39 -9.89 -20.73 2.26
C CYS A 39 -10.15 -19.75 1.14
N ASP A 40 -9.11 -19.25 0.48
CA ASP A 40 -9.19 -18.23 -0.58
C ASP A 40 -9.85 -16.92 -0.12
N GLU A 41 -9.78 -16.64 1.17
CA GLU A 41 -10.24 -15.37 1.71
C GLU A 41 -9.13 -14.33 1.61
N ILE A 42 -9.51 -13.09 1.33
CA ILE A 42 -8.57 -11.97 1.21
C ILE A 42 -8.66 -11.11 2.47
N LEU A 43 -7.52 -10.81 3.05
CA LEU A 43 -7.44 -9.97 4.24
C LEU A 43 -7.66 -8.51 3.88
N MET A 44 -8.63 -7.89 4.52
CA MET A 44 -8.88 -6.46 4.39
C MET A 44 -9.11 -5.85 5.77
N ILE A 45 -8.85 -4.55 5.88
CA ILE A 45 -9.13 -3.78 7.09
C ILE A 45 -10.26 -2.79 6.79
N PHE A 46 -11.09 -2.52 7.80
CA PHE A 46 -12.12 -1.50 7.71
C PHE A 46 -11.67 -0.30 8.55
N ARG A 47 -11.52 0.83 7.89
CA ARG A 47 -10.93 2.01 8.52
C ARG A 47 -11.45 3.28 7.87
N LEU A 48 -11.82 4.25 8.68
CA LEU A 48 -12.36 5.53 8.21
C LEU A 48 -13.54 5.36 7.25
N GLY A 49 -14.43 4.38 7.55
CA GLY A 49 -15.60 4.11 6.74
C GLY A 49 -15.34 3.35 5.43
N ARG A 50 -14.14 2.83 5.23
CA ARG A 50 -13.76 2.14 3.99
C ARG A 50 -13.07 0.81 4.26
N TRP A 51 -13.28 -0.14 3.34
CA TRP A 51 -12.48 -1.36 3.27
C TRP A 51 -11.20 -1.06 2.48
N ASP A 52 -10.07 -1.50 3.00
CA ASP A 52 -8.77 -1.28 2.37
C ASP A 52 -7.83 -2.44 2.67
N PHE A 53 -6.77 -2.54 1.89
CA PHE A 53 -5.71 -3.50 2.14
C PHE A 53 -4.70 -2.93 3.13
N PRO A 54 -4.10 -3.78 3.99
CA PRO A 54 -3.11 -3.29 4.96
C PRO A 54 -1.86 -2.76 4.25
N LYS A 55 -1.43 -1.58 4.66
CA LYS A 55 -0.26 -0.90 4.11
C LYS A 55 0.22 0.18 5.04
N GLY A 56 1.41 0.68 4.80
CA GLY A 56 1.94 1.82 5.52
C GLY A 56 3.27 2.30 4.96
N LYS A 57 3.80 3.35 5.55
CA LYS A 57 4.99 4.04 5.06
C LYS A 57 6.24 3.18 5.20
N VAL A 58 7.06 3.16 4.15
CA VAL A 58 8.36 2.51 4.16
C VAL A 58 9.32 3.31 5.03
N GLU A 59 10.04 2.64 5.92
CA GLU A 59 11.01 3.26 6.80
C GLU A 59 12.40 3.25 6.14
N GLU A 60 13.24 4.17 6.59
CA GLU A 60 14.59 4.29 6.07
C GLU A 60 15.38 2.99 6.28
N GLY A 61 16.07 2.55 5.23
CA GLY A 61 16.86 1.32 5.27
C GLY A 61 16.08 0.03 5.07
N GLU A 62 14.78 0.13 4.96
CA GLU A 62 13.88 -1.00 4.77
C GLU A 62 13.62 -1.23 3.29
N SER A 63 13.62 -2.50 2.84
CA SER A 63 13.19 -2.80 1.48
C SER A 63 11.66 -2.69 1.39
N TYR A 64 11.12 -2.57 0.19
CA TYR A 64 9.67 -2.53 0.01
C TYR A 64 9.01 -3.83 0.48
N ALA A 65 9.64 -4.97 0.22
CA ALA A 65 9.14 -6.27 0.67
C ALA A 65 9.12 -6.37 2.19
N GLU A 66 10.19 -5.94 2.86
CA GLU A 66 10.26 -5.92 4.33
C GLU A 66 9.20 -5.00 4.93
N ALA A 67 9.05 -3.81 4.34
CA ALA A 67 8.03 -2.86 4.79
C ALA A 67 6.63 -3.43 4.63
N ALA A 68 6.36 -4.10 3.50
CA ALA A 68 5.05 -4.68 3.23
C ALA A 68 4.66 -5.71 4.28
N VAL A 69 5.57 -6.64 4.61
CA VAL A 69 5.32 -7.66 5.63
C VAL A 69 5.13 -7.01 7.01
N ARG A 70 6.00 -6.08 7.37
CA ARG A 70 5.92 -5.39 8.66
C ARG A 70 4.60 -4.65 8.81
N GLU A 71 4.18 -3.92 7.78
CA GLU A 71 2.93 -3.16 7.85
C GLU A 71 1.70 -4.06 7.95
N VAL A 72 1.69 -5.19 7.23
CA VAL A 72 0.60 -6.15 7.36
C VAL A 72 0.54 -6.69 8.78
N GLU A 73 1.68 -7.06 9.36
CA GLU A 73 1.75 -7.54 10.74
C GLU A 73 1.26 -6.50 11.74
N GLU A 74 1.71 -5.27 11.60
CA GLU A 74 1.32 -4.18 12.52
C GLU A 74 -0.16 -3.83 12.42
N GLU A 75 -0.69 -3.74 11.21
CA GLU A 75 -2.07 -3.31 10.99
C GLU A 75 -3.11 -4.37 11.34
N THR A 76 -2.76 -5.64 11.26
CA THR A 76 -3.71 -6.74 11.40
C THR A 76 -3.41 -7.71 12.53
N GLY A 77 -2.19 -7.72 13.04
CA GLY A 77 -1.74 -8.72 14.01
C GLY A 77 -1.44 -10.08 13.40
N LEU A 78 -1.53 -10.19 12.07
CA LEU A 78 -1.24 -11.43 11.37
C LEU A 78 0.20 -11.86 11.59
N ARG A 79 0.43 -13.17 11.72
CA ARG A 79 1.75 -13.78 11.94
C ARG A 79 2.01 -14.85 10.90
N ASN A 80 3.29 -15.22 10.77
CA ASN A 80 3.73 -16.28 9.85
C ASN A 80 3.33 -16.00 8.41
N ILE A 81 3.59 -14.79 7.97
CA ILE A 81 3.27 -14.34 6.63
C ILE A 81 4.30 -14.88 5.65
N MET A 82 3.81 -15.50 4.58
CA MET A 82 4.64 -15.96 3.49
C MET A 82 4.57 -14.95 2.35
N LEU A 83 5.68 -14.26 2.12
CA LEU A 83 5.80 -13.32 1.01
C LEU A 83 5.85 -14.10 -0.29
N ARG A 84 5.11 -13.64 -1.30
CA ARG A 84 5.10 -14.28 -2.63
C ARG A 84 5.69 -13.35 -3.68
N GLU A 85 4.87 -12.64 -4.42
CA GLU A 85 5.33 -11.89 -5.58
C GLU A 85 5.02 -10.41 -5.50
N PRO A 86 5.86 -9.56 -6.11
CA PRO A 86 5.51 -8.15 -6.25
C PRO A 86 4.36 -7.99 -7.23
N LEU A 87 3.48 -7.06 -6.93
CA LEU A 87 2.36 -6.68 -7.77
C LEU A 87 2.58 -5.26 -8.29
N GLU A 88 1.70 -4.79 -9.15
CA GLU A 88 1.79 -3.42 -9.63
C GLU A 88 1.61 -2.42 -8.49
N SER A 89 2.42 -1.38 -8.51
CA SER A 89 2.27 -0.26 -7.58
C SER A 89 1.02 0.55 -7.93
N THR A 90 0.44 1.16 -6.91
CA THR A 90 -0.64 2.12 -7.10
C THR A 90 -0.16 3.52 -6.71
N PHE A 91 -0.76 4.53 -7.32
CA PHE A 91 -0.35 5.92 -7.16
C PHE A 91 -1.55 6.77 -6.74
N HIS A 92 -1.36 7.56 -5.69
CA HIS A 92 -2.40 8.46 -5.18
C HIS A 92 -1.79 9.81 -4.86
N THR A 93 -2.54 10.87 -5.12
CA THR A 93 -2.15 12.21 -4.68
C THR A 93 -3.09 12.69 -3.59
N TYR A 94 -2.53 13.45 -2.65
CA TYR A 94 -3.30 14.10 -1.60
C TYR A 94 -2.51 15.29 -1.05
N GLU A 95 -3.18 16.11 -0.28
CA GLU A 95 -2.52 17.22 0.40
C GLU A 95 -2.40 16.92 1.88
N LEU A 96 -1.24 17.23 2.45
CA LEU A 96 -0.95 17.06 3.86
C LEU A 96 -0.24 18.32 4.35
N ASN A 97 -0.88 19.04 5.28
CA ASN A 97 -0.32 20.27 5.84
C ASN A 97 0.11 21.28 4.78
N GLY A 98 -0.71 21.43 3.73
CA GLY A 98 -0.43 22.36 2.65
C GLY A 98 0.57 21.87 1.61
N GLU A 99 1.09 20.66 1.77
CA GLU A 99 2.05 20.05 0.84
C GLU A 99 1.36 19.02 -0.05
N SER A 100 1.67 19.08 -1.35
CA SER A 100 1.13 18.11 -2.32
C SER A 100 1.98 16.86 -2.30
N ILE A 101 1.35 15.72 -2.03
CA ILE A 101 2.00 14.42 -1.88
C ILE A 101 1.59 13.50 -3.03
N LEU A 102 2.58 12.81 -3.59
CA LEU A 102 2.36 11.69 -4.50
C LEU A 102 2.83 10.43 -3.78
N LYS A 103 1.89 9.54 -3.47
CA LYS A 103 2.21 8.28 -2.77
C LYS A 103 2.23 7.14 -3.76
N GLU A 104 3.35 6.46 -3.83
CA GLU A 104 3.46 5.19 -4.54
C GLU A 104 3.40 4.06 -3.51
N THR A 105 2.41 3.18 -3.63
CA THR A 105 2.29 2.01 -2.76
C THR A 105 2.76 0.77 -3.51
N HIS A 106 3.75 0.10 -2.95
CA HIS A 106 4.34 -1.13 -3.48
C HIS A 106 3.61 -2.31 -2.88
N TRP A 107 2.85 -3.02 -3.70
CA TRP A 107 2.02 -4.15 -3.26
C TRP A 107 2.72 -5.48 -3.50
N PHE A 108 2.46 -6.42 -2.59
CA PHE A 108 2.99 -7.78 -2.70
C PHE A 108 1.88 -8.77 -2.43
N SER A 109 1.85 -9.87 -3.19
CA SER A 109 0.97 -10.97 -2.84
C SER A 109 1.59 -11.76 -1.71
N MET A 110 0.77 -12.20 -0.76
CA MET A 110 1.19 -12.89 0.44
C MET A 110 0.22 -14.01 0.77
N PHE A 111 0.70 -14.97 1.56
CA PHE A 111 -0.13 -16.04 2.08
C PHE A 111 0.08 -16.16 3.58
N ALA A 112 -0.99 -16.41 4.32
CA ALA A 112 -0.91 -16.75 5.74
C ALA A 112 -2.11 -17.62 6.09
N HIS A 113 -1.88 -18.62 6.95
CA HIS A 113 -2.97 -19.48 7.41
C HIS A 113 -3.96 -18.69 8.26
N SER A 114 -5.22 -19.09 8.20
CA SER A 114 -6.29 -18.52 9.00
C SER A 114 -5.92 -18.57 10.50
N GLN A 115 -6.10 -17.45 11.19
CA GLN A 115 -5.69 -17.27 12.58
C GLN A 115 -6.46 -16.12 13.20
N SER A 116 -6.40 -16.01 14.52
CA SER A 116 -6.98 -14.88 15.22
C SER A 116 -6.17 -13.62 14.95
N LEU A 117 -6.86 -12.53 14.65
CA LEU A 117 -6.23 -11.25 14.34
C LEU A 117 -6.34 -10.29 15.51
N VAL A 118 -5.28 -9.49 15.72
CA VAL A 118 -5.26 -8.44 16.73
C VAL A 118 -4.91 -7.16 16.00
N PRO A 119 -5.94 -6.43 15.49
CA PRO A 119 -5.67 -5.22 14.73
C PRO A 119 -5.03 -4.15 15.60
N GLN A 120 -4.22 -3.33 14.96
CA GLN A 120 -3.58 -2.19 15.62
C GLN A 120 -4.66 -1.21 16.08
N THR A 121 -4.58 -0.81 17.34
CA THR A 121 -5.45 0.22 17.89
C THR A 121 -4.86 1.59 17.57
N VAL A 122 -5.70 2.47 17.07
CA VAL A 122 -5.28 3.82 16.71
C VAL A 122 -5.79 4.82 17.74
#